data_f5b077d409f58bdc56282ffa39084ff5
#
_entry.id   f5b077d409f58bdc56282ffa39084ff5
#
_cell.length_a   1.000
_cell.length_b   1.000
_cell.length_c   1.000
_cell.angle_alpha   90.00
_cell.angle_beta   90.00
_cell.angle_gamma   90.00
#
_symmetry.space_group_name_H-M   'P 1'
#
loop_
_entity.id
_entity.type
_entity.pdbx_description
1 polymer ?
#
loop_
_entity_poly.entity_id
_entity_poly.type
_entity_poly.pdbx_seq_one_letter_code
_entity_poly.pdbx_strand_id
1 'polypeptide(L)'
;MAERSLYPDTEPYDHGHLDVGDGNRVYWETCGNPHGRPALVLHGGPGSGAGPFYRRWFDPERYRVVLLDQRGAGRSTPPASAYTTDMSVNTIPHLIADLELLRAHLGIERWLVAGLSFGSVLGLRYAQTHPGAVTGLVLTGLATGSREEVRTMMRGLGRVFPEAHAAFVAGVPEADRDGDLAAAYNRLLESPDAGVRERAALAWTDWETAMASLPPRSVPRYQDPVFRYGFARTVTHYWSRDHFLDGPSTVLRDLPRLKGIPGVLVQGTLDLNNLIGIPWRIARDWPDAELVMVDAAGHDAGAEGIAQQLVAATDRFGRP
;
A
#
# COMPACT_ATOMS: atom_id res chain seq x y z
N MET A 1 -27.81 -6.05 -14.38
CA MET A 1 -27.71 -5.13 -13.22
C MET A 1 -26.70 -4.07 -13.62
N ALA A 2 -26.99 -2.78 -13.41
CA ALA A 2 -25.99 -1.75 -13.66
C ALA A 2 -24.76 -2.02 -12.77
N GLU A 3 -23.56 -2.08 -13.35
CA GLU A 3 -22.32 -2.21 -12.60
C GLU A 3 -22.17 -1.01 -11.66
N ARG A 4 -22.14 -1.27 -10.34
CA ARG A 4 -21.92 -0.22 -9.35
C ARG A 4 -20.46 0.20 -9.38
N SER A 5 -20.20 1.49 -9.54
CA SER A 5 -18.83 2.01 -9.49
C SER A 5 -18.24 2.02 -8.07
N LEU A 6 -19.03 2.38 -7.04
CA LEU A 6 -18.64 2.36 -5.62
C LEU A 6 -19.92 2.37 -4.77
N TYR A 7 -19.85 1.82 -3.57
CA TYR A 7 -20.92 1.96 -2.58
C TYR A 7 -20.97 3.40 -2.01
N PRO A 8 -22.11 3.82 -1.43
CA PRO A 8 -22.17 5.05 -0.66
C PRO A 8 -21.13 5.08 0.46
N ASP A 9 -20.66 6.27 0.83
CA ASP A 9 -19.82 6.41 2.02
C ASP A 9 -20.61 6.08 3.28
N THR A 10 -19.94 5.50 4.26
CA THR A 10 -20.50 5.11 5.55
C THR A 10 -19.60 5.62 6.67
N GLU A 11 -20.20 6.23 7.69
CA GLU A 11 -19.45 6.64 8.87
C GLU A 11 -19.03 5.43 9.70
N PRO A 12 -17.86 5.48 10.36
CA PRO A 12 -17.48 4.46 11.33
C PRO A 12 -18.44 4.44 12.51
N TYR A 13 -18.86 3.24 12.91
CA TYR A 13 -19.64 3.08 14.13
C TYR A 13 -18.75 2.84 15.37
N ASP A 14 -17.49 2.49 15.17
CA ASP A 14 -16.50 2.30 16.23
C ASP A 14 -15.10 2.63 15.71
N HIS A 15 -14.22 3.18 16.56
CA HIS A 15 -12.86 3.55 16.23
C HIS A 15 -12.02 3.74 17.48
N GLY A 16 -10.71 3.68 17.33
CA GLY A 16 -9.80 3.89 18.46
C GLY A 16 -8.35 3.84 18.10
N HIS A 17 -7.52 3.84 19.12
CA HIS A 17 -6.08 3.62 19.01
C HIS A 17 -5.70 2.36 19.79
N LEU A 18 -5.10 1.39 19.11
CA LEU A 18 -4.57 0.17 19.69
C LEU A 18 -3.08 0.34 19.98
N ASP A 19 -2.68 0.09 21.24
CA ASP A 19 -1.26 -0.01 21.59
C ASP A 19 -0.68 -1.29 20.97
N VAL A 20 0.36 -1.13 20.15
CA VAL A 20 1.00 -2.23 19.42
C VAL A 20 2.46 -2.43 19.86
N GLY A 21 2.82 -1.85 20.99
CA GLY A 21 4.18 -1.90 21.53
C GLY A 21 5.12 -0.87 20.90
N ASP A 22 6.35 -0.85 21.36
CA ASP A 22 7.43 0.02 20.88
C ASP A 22 7.07 1.52 20.90
N GLY A 23 6.14 1.93 21.79
CA GLY A 23 5.62 3.29 21.84
C GLY A 23 4.69 3.67 20.70
N ASN A 24 4.22 2.70 19.90
CA ASN A 24 3.31 2.95 18.79
C ASN A 24 1.86 2.62 19.14
N ARG A 25 0.95 3.47 18.65
CA ARG A 25 -0.50 3.25 18.73
C ARG A 25 -1.09 3.41 17.32
N VAL A 26 -1.62 2.33 16.77
CA VAL A 26 -2.25 2.34 15.45
C VAL A 26 -3.72 2.76 15.58
N TYR A 27 -4.13 3.70 14.72
CA TYR A 27 -5.54 4.06 14.60
C TYR A 27 -6.27 3.01 13.77
N TRP A 28 -7.45 2.64 14.25
CA TRP A 28 -8.37 1.74 13.54
C TRP A 28 -9.80 2.28 13.58
N GLU A 29 -10.58 1.88 12.60
CA GLU A 29 -12.03 2.16 12.55
C GLU A 29 -12.78 0.99 11.95
N THR A 30 -14.05 0.84 12.33
CA THR A 30 -14.97 -0.14 11.76
C THR A 30 -16.21 0.54 11.22
N CYS A 31 -16.65 0.13 10.03
CA CYS A 31 -17.88 0.66 9.41
C CYS A 31 -18.70 -0.46 8.75
N GLY A 32 -19.91 -0.12 8.30
CA GLY A 32 -20.86 -1.07 7.72
C GLY A 32 -21.62 -1.87 8.78
N ASN A 33 -21.87 -3.16 8.51
CA ASN A 33 -22.67 -4.04 9.39
C ASN A 33 -21.80 -4.62 10.52
N PRO A 34 -22.06 -4.33 11.80
CA PRO A 34 -21.31 -4.91 12.92
C PRO A 34 -21.31 -6.44 12.98
N HIS A 35 -22.36 -7.07 12.40
CA HIS A 35 -22.52 -8.51 12.33
C HIS A 35 -22.18 -9.09 10.94
N GLY A 36 -21.71 -8.23 10.05
CA GLY A 36 -21.32 -8.61 8.69
C GLY A 36 -20.02 -9.41 8.64
N ARG A 37 -19.67 -9.85 7.43
CA ARG A 37 -18.42 -10.56 7.19
C ARG A 37 -17.23 -9.62 7.46
N PRO A 38 -16.24 -10.02 8.25
CA PRO A 38 -15.08 -9.18 8.47
C PRO A 38 -14.26 -8.96 7.20
N ALA A 39 -13.89 -7.73 6.94
CA ALA A 39 -12.95 -7.35 5.89
C ALA A 39 -11.93 -6.35 6.43
N LEU A 40 -10.66 -6.57 6.14
CA LEU A 40 -9.54 -5.68 6.46
C LEU A 40 -9.12 -4.92 5.20
N VAL A 41 -8.88 -3.62 5.33
CA VAL A 41 -8.34 -2.80 4.25
C VAL A 41 -6.95 -2.30 4.57
N LEU A 42 -6.01 -2.54 3.66
CA LEU A 42 -4.61 -2.17 3.75
C LEU A 42 -4.30 -1.04 2.75
N HIS A 43 -4.00 0.14 3.27
CA HIS A 43 -3.64 1.29 2.43
C HIS A 43 -2.26 1.16 1.80
N GLY A 44 -2.02 1.93 0.75
CA GLY A 44 -0.77 1.99 0.01
C GLY A 44 0.28 2.94 0.59
N GLY A 45 1.22 3.31 -0.25
CA GLY A 45 2.40 4.11 0.05
C GLY A 45 3.67 3.26 0.01
N PRO A 46 4.23 2.80 1.16
CA PRO A 46 3.73 2.89 2.54
C PRO A 46 3.58 4.32 3.06
N GLY A 47 2.73 4.51 4.08
CA GLY A 47 2.58 5.82 4.72
C GLY A 47 1.40 6.68 4.25
N SER A 48 0.56 6.20 3.32
CA SER A 48 -0.58 7.00 2.81
C SER A 48 -1.68 7.23 3.85
N GLY A 49 -1.88 6.32 4.80
CA GLY A 49 -3.05 6.29 5.68
C GLY A 49 -4.33 5.85 4.96
N ALA A 50 -5.30 5.37 5.72
CA ALA A 50 -6.60 4.96 5.22
C ALA A 50 -7.61 6.13 5.26
N GLY A 51 -8.50 6.17 4.28
CA GLY A 51 -9.54 7.21 4.19
C GLY A 51 -10.90 6.65 3.79
N PRO A 52 -11.95 7.50 3.78
CA PRO A 52 -13.31 7.09 3.48
C PRO A 52 -13.49 6.37 2.15
N PHE A 53 -12.66 6.69 1.16
CA PHE A 53 -12.66 6.07 -0.15
C PHE A 53 -12.62 4.52 -0.08
N TYR A 54 -11.83 3.95 0.81
CA TYR A 54 -11.69 2.49 0.96
C TYR A 54 -12.93 1.80 1.50
N ARG A 55 -13.77 2.49 2.30
CA ARG A 55 -15.04 1.96 2.84
C ARG A 55 -16.00 1.61 1.72
N ARG A 56 -15.95 2.37 0.63
CA ARG A 56 -16.85 2.31 -0.51
C ARG A 56 -16.62 1.12 -1.47
N TRP A 57 -15.61 0.30 -1.19
CA TRP A 57 -15.38 -0.94 -1.93
C TRP A 57 -16.32 -2.07 -1.50
N PHE A 58 -16.99 -1.94 -0.37
CA PHE A 58 -17.74 -3.00 0.27
C PHE A 58 -19.22 -2.64 0.43
N ASP A 59 -20.09 -3.67 0.27
CA ASP A 59 -21.50 -3.56 0.61
C ASP A 59 -21.65 -3.35 2.13
N PRO A 60 -22.13 -2.17 2.58
CA PRO A 60 -22.22 -1.87 4.00
C PRO A 60 -23.26 -2.71 4.75
N GLU A 61 -24.17 -3.39 4.03
CA GLU A 61 -25.13 -4.31 4.67
C GLU A 61 -24.52 -5.68 4.95
N ARG A 62 -23.48 -6.07 4.19
CA ARG A 62 -22.88 -7.41 4.24
C ARG A 62 -21.57 -7.47 5.00
N TYR A 63 -20.84 -6.37 5.05
CA TYR A 63 -19.49 -6.35 5.59
C TYR A 63 -19.34 -5.54 6.88
N ARG A 64 -18.55 -6.09 7.80
CA ARG A 64 -17.87 -5.37 8.86
C ARG A 64 -16.50 -4.98 8.35
N VAL A 65 -16.36 -3.75 7.86
CA VAL A 65 -15.11 -3.27 7.25
C VAL A 65 -14.22 -2.67 8.32
N VAL A 66 -12.99 -3.15 8.40
CA VAL A 66 -11.94 -2.65 9.30
C VAL A 66 -10.90 -1.91 8.47
N LEU A 67 -10.66 -0.65 8.80
CA LEU A 67 -9.56 0.15 8.27
C LEU A 67 -8.57 0.40 9.40
N LEU A 68 -7.27 0.42 9.08
CA LEU A 68 -6.25 0.90 9.99
C LEU A 68 -5.32 1.86 9.28
N ASP A 69 -4.79 2.80 10.02
CA ASP A 69 -3.62 3.57 9.61
C ASP A 69 -2.38 2.82 10.13
N GLN A 70 -1.50 2.37 9.22
CA GLN A 70 -0.26 1.66 9.59
C GLN A 70 0.64 2.55 10.45
N ARG A 71 1.64 1.96 11.14
CA ARG A 71 2.62 2.72 11.96
C ARG A 71 3.13 3.94 11.21
N GLY A 72 3.15 5.10 11.88
CA GLY A 72 3.65 6.35 11.33
C GLY A 72 2.74 7.05 10.32
N ALA A 73 1.64 6.43 9.90
CA ALA A 73 0.73 6.94 8.86
C ALA A 73 -0.57 7.49 9.46
N GLY A 74 -1.18 8.43 8.74
CA GLY A 74 -2.51 8.94 9.02
C GLY A 74 -2.68 9.44 10.44
N ARG A 75 -3.60 8.82 11.19
CA ARG A 75 -3.95 9.13 12.59
C ARG A 75 -3.17 8.30 13.61
N SER A 76 -2.33 7.35 13.17
CA SER A 76 -1.45 6.56 14.04
C SER A 76 -0.35 7.40 14.67
N THR A 77 0.09 7.04 15.88
CA THR A 77 1.09 7.78 16.64
C THR A 77 2.23 6.88 17.11
N PRO A 78 3.46 7.43 17.13
CA PRO A 78 3.89 8.74 16.65
C PRO A 78 3.87 8.83 15.11
N PRO A 79 3.63 10.02 14.51
CA PRO A 79 3.61 10.16 13.06
C PRO A 79 5.03 10.12 12.47
N ALA A 80 5.21 9.55 11.29
CA ALA A 80 6.51 9.54 10.60
C ALA A 80 7.01 10.95 10.23
N SER A 81 6.13 11.94 10.22
CA SER A 81 6.47 13.36 10.02
C SER A 81 7.14 14.01 11.24
N ALA A 82 7.08 13.41 12.41
CA ALA A 82 7.90 13.87 13.54
C ALA A 82 9.31 13.28 13.40
N TYR A 83 10.32 14.15 13.28
CA TYR A 83 11.72 13.74 13.08
C TYR A 83 12.22 12.78 14.17
N THR A 84 11.72 12.91 15.39
CA THR A 84 12.10 12.08 16.55
C THR A 84 11.44 10.70 16.56
N THR A 85 10.51 10.42 15.64
CA THR A 85 9.88 9.10 15.54
C THR A 85 10.92 8.04 15.17
N ASP A 86 10.99 6.99 15.98
CA ASP A 86 11.83 5.83 15.68
C ASP A 86 11.22 5.01 14.53
N MET A 87 11.88 5.07 13.38
CA MET A 87 11.46 4.30 12.21
C MET A 87 11.95 2.84 12.23
N SER A 88 12.88 2.46 13.11
CA SER A 88 13.43 1.10 13.16
C SER A 88 12.40 0.04 13.49
N VAL A 89 11.33 0.43 14.20
CA VAL A 89 10.19 -0.42 14.56
C VAL A 89 9.01 -0.31 13.57
N ASN A 90 9.20 0.33 12.42
CA ASN A 90 8.22 0.41 11.35
C ASN A 90 8.69 -0.48 10.16
N THR A 91 8.37 -1.76 10.23
CA THR A 91 8.81 -2.79 9.27
C THR A 91 7.66 -3.75 8.96
N ILE A 92 7.73 -4.51 7.85
CA ILE A 92 6.68 -5.50 7.52
C ILE A 92 6.42 -6.49 8.65
N PRO A 93 7.43 -7.07 9.34
CA PRO A 93 7.15 -7.93 10.50
C PRO A 93 6.35 -7.24 11.61
N HIS A 94 6.65 -5.98 11.92
CA HIS A 94 5.87 -5.22 12.92
C HIS A 94 4.43 -4.96 12.44
N LEU A 95 4.25 -4.56 11.15
CA LEU A 95 2.92 -4.36 10.60
C LEU A 95 2.08 -5.64 10.63
N ILE A 96 2.67 -6.80 10.34
CA ILE A 96 1.98 -8.10 10.43
C ILE A 96 1.56 -8.41 11.87
N ALA A 97 2.44 -8.16 12.84
CA ALA A 97 2.12 -8.32 14.26
C ALA A 97 0.98 -7.37 14.69
N ASP A 98 0.99 -6.12 14.21
CA ASP A 98 -0.07 -5.15 14.48
C ASP A 98 -1.43 -5.63 13.93
N LEU A 99 -1.45 -6.24 12.74
CA LEU A 99 -2.67 -6.81 12.16
C LEU A 99 -3.23 -7.95 13.03
N GLU A 100 -2.38 -8.83 13.56
CA GLU A 100 -2.81 -9.91 14.46
C GLU A 100 -3.31 -9.37 15.80
N LEU A 101 -2.66 -8.34 16.35
CA LEU A 101 -3.15 -7.66 17.55
C LEU A 101 -4.52 -7.02 17.33
N LEU A 102 -4.70 -6.33 16.19
CA LEU A 102 -5.98 -5.72 15.84
C LEU A 102 -7.07 -6.77 15.62
N ARG A 103 -6.75 -7.86 14.91
CA ARG A 103 -7.69 -8.96 14.67
C ARG A 103 -8.19 -9.56 16.00
N ALA A 104 -7.27 -9.82 16.93
CA ALA A 104 -7.58 -10.34 18.26
C ALA A 104 -8.39 -9.32 19.09
N HIS A 105 -8.02 -8.03 19.06
CA HIS A 105 -8.70 -6.94 19.74
C HIS A 105 -10.18 -6.82 19.31
N LEU A 106 -10.46 -7.00 18.00
CA LEU A 106 -11.78 -6.91 17.44
C LEU A 106 -12.58 -8.24 17.52
N GLY A 107 -11.99 -9.30 18.06
CA GLY A 107 -12.62 -10.62 18.17
C GLY A 107 -12.88 -11.27 16.80
N ILE A 108 -12.06 -10.98 15.80
CA ILE A 108 -12.20 -11.50 14.44
C ILE A 108 -11.35 -12.77 14.30
N GLU A 109 -11.98 -13.87 13.89
CA GLU A 109 -11.27 -15.12 13.62
C GLU A 109 -10.55 -15.09 12.27
N ARG A 110 -11.29 -14.69 11.22
CA ARG A 110 -10.78 -14.61 9.84
C ARG A 110 -11.43 -13.42 9.14
N TRP A 111 -10.72 -12.82 8.20
CA TRP A 111 -11.20 -11.71 7.38
C TRP A 111 -10.84 -11.82 5.90
N LEU A 112 -11.62 -11.18 5.05
CA LEU A 112 -11.23 -10.85 3.70
C LEU A 112 -10.20 -9.72 3.76
N VAL A 113 -9.08 -9.84 3.05
CA VAL A 113 -8.05 -8.80 3.01
C VAL A 113 -8.11 -8.08 1.67
N ALA A 114 -8.32 -6.77 1.69
CA ALA A 114 -8.23 -5.90 0.52
C ALA A 114 -7.01 -4.98 0.64
N GLY A 115 -6.29 -4.79 -0.45
CA GLY A 115 -5.06 -3.99 -0.44
C GLY A 115 -4.78 -3.24 -1.74
N LEU A 116 -4.24 -2.02 -1.61
CA LEU A 116 -3.81 -1.18 -2.71
C LEU A 116 -2.31 -0.95 -2.64
N SER A 117 -1.57 -1.15 -3.76
CA SER A 117 -0.15 -0.78 -3.89
C SER A 117 0.69 -1.48 -2.80
N PHE A 118 1.37 -0.76 -1.90
CA PHE A 118 2.03 -1.36 -0.74
C PHE A 118 1.08 -2.22 0.11
N GLY A 119 -0.21 -1.89 0.16
CA GLY A 119 -1.22 -2.74 0.79
C GLY A 119 -1.35 -4.12 0.13
N SER A 120 -1.03 -4.27 -1.16
CA SER A 120 -0.94 -5.59 -1.81
C SER A 120 0.30 -6.37 -1.36
N VAL A 121 1.45 -5.71 -1.17
CA VAL A 121 2.66 -6.33 -0.60
C VAL A 121 2.38 -6.86 0.80
N LEU A 122 1.82 -5.99 1.66
CA LEU A 122 1.50 -6.34 3.05
C LEU A 122 0.43 -7.43 3.12
N GLY A 123 -0.62 -7.35 2.29
CA GLY A 123 -1.70 -8.34 2.23
C GLY A 123 -1.22 -9.72 1.79
N LEU A 124 -0.40 -9.78 0.73
CA LEU A 124 0.23 -11.03 0.28
C LEU A 124 1.13 -11.62 1.37
N ARG A 125 1.99 -10.79 1.97
CA ARG A 125 2.89 -11.26 3.02
C ARG A 125 2.15 -11.71 4.28
N TYR A 126 1.10 -10.98 4.68
CA TYR A 126 0.23 -11.38 5.78
C TYR A 126 -0.44 -12.73 5.53
N ALA A 127 -1.05 -12.92 4.36
CA ALA A 127 -1.68 -14.21 4.01
C ALA A 127 -0.68 -15.37 3.93
N GLN A 128 0.55 -15.11 3.47
CA GLN A 128 1.63 -16.11 3.44
C GLN A 128 2.11 -16.54 4.83
N THR A 129 2.03 -15.63 5.82
CA THR A 129 2.46 -15.90 7.20
C THR A 129 1.32 -16.37 8.10
N HIS A 130 0.09 -15.94 7.85
CA HIS A 130 -1.12 -16.25 8.61
C HIS A 130 -2.26 -16.75 7.71
N PRO A 131 -2.06 -17.83 6.94
CA PRO A 131 -3.08 -18.30 5.99
C PRO A 131 -4.40 -18.67 6.65
N GLY A 132 -4.37 -19.11 7.91
CA GLY A 132 -5.57 -19.41 8.69
C GLY A 132 -6.43 -18.20 9.06
N ALA A 133 -5.89 -16.98 9.03
CA ALA A 133 -6.60 -15.75 9.35
C ALA A 133 -7.28 -15.09 8.12
N VAL A 134 -7.05 -15.61 6.90
CA VAL A 134 -7.51 -15.00 5.65
C VAL A 134 -8.56 -15.87 4.98
N THR A 135 -9.69 -15.27 4.61
CA THR A 135 -10.76 -15.94 3.84
C THR A 135 -10.61 -15.75 2.34
N GLY A 136 -9.88 -14.74 1.91
CA GLY A 136 -9.58 -14.39 0.52
C GLY A 136 -8.85 -13.06 0.42
N LEU A 137 -8.35 -12.73 -0.77
CA LEU A 137 -7.71 -11.44 -1.03
C LEU A 137 -8.34 -10.73 -2.23
N VAL A 138 -8.48 -9.40 -2.12
CA VAL A 138 -8.83 -8.50 -3.23
C VAL A 138 -7.77 -7.43 -3.32
N LEU A 139 -6.90 -7.52 -4.32
CA LEU A 139 -5.72 -6.68 -4.42
C LEU A 139 -5.72 -5.86 -5.71
N THR A 140 -5.26 -4.61 -5.63
CA THR A 140 -5.12 -3.73 -6.80
C THR A 140 -3.83 -2.91 -6.74
N GLY A 141 -3.38 -2.41 -7.90
CA GLY A 141 -2.08 -1.73 -7.98
C GLY A 141 -0.96 -2.65 -7.51
N LEU A 142 -0.90 -3.85 -8.08
CA LEU A 142 -0.12 -4.98 -7.59
C LEU A 142 1.37 -4.68 -7.50
N ALA A 143 1.94 -4.99 -6.35
CA ALA A 143 3.36 -4.90 -6.05
C ALA A 143 3.79 -6.08 -5.17
N THR A 144 5.08 -6.39 -5.16
CA THR A 144 5.67 -7.44 -4.32
C THR A 144 6.75 -6.93 -3.38
N GLY A 145 7.12 -5.66 -3.51
CA GLY A 145 8.21 -5.05 -2.74
C GLY A 145 9.59 -5.61 -3.12
N SER A 146 9.72 -6.18 -4.31
CA SER A 146 10.98 -6.75 -4.76
C SER A 146 12.01 -5.66 -5.10
N ARG A 147 13.30 -6.02 -4.96
CA ARG A 147 14.39 -5.13 -5.38
C ARG A 147 14.33 -4.77 -6.87
N GLU A 148 13.81 -5.68 -7.71
CA GLU A 148 13.60 -5.44 -9.13
C GLU A 148 12.60 -4.31 -9.37
N GLU A 149 11.49 -4.30 -8.62
CA GLU A 149 10.48 -3.23 -8.68
C GLU A 149 11.09 -1.89 -8.26
N VAL A 150 11.76 -1.84 -7.10
CA VAL A 150 12.40 -0.62 -6.62
C VAL A 150 13.43 -0.10 -7.64
N ARG A 151 14.26 -0.98 -8.21
CA ARG A 151 15.22 -0.59 -9.25
C ARG A 151 14.53 -0.04 -10.50
N THR A 152 13.43 -0.65 -10.91
CA THR A 152 12.63 -0.19 -12.06
C THR A 152 12.05 1.19 -11.78
N MET A 153 11.45 1.41 -10.61
CA MET A 153 10.90 2.70 -10.21
C MET A 153 11.98 3.79 -10.09
N MET A 154 13.14 3.46 -9.53
CA MET A 154 14.20 4.44 -9.27
C MET A 154 15.09 4.73 -10.48
N ARG A 155 15.23 3.79 -11.42
CA ARG A 155 16.16 3.90 -12.56
C ARG A 155 15.50 3.61 -13.90
N GLY A 156 14.73 2.52 -13.98
CA GLY A 156 14.12 2.06 -15.24
C GLY A 156 13.20 3.09 -15.86
N LEU A 157 12.35 3.72 -15.04
CA LEU A 157 11.39 4.74 -15.49
C LEU A 157 12.03 6.04 -15.95
N GLY A 158 13.32 6.27 -15.69
CA GLY A 158 14.05 7.40 -16.27
C GLY A 158 14.08 7.41 -17.81
N ARG A 159 13.86 6.27 -18.45
CA ARG A 159 13.69 6.18 -19.92
C ARG A 159 12.32 6.63 -20.38
N VAL A 160 11.31 6.56 -19.50
CA VAL A 160 9.92 6.95 -19.78
C VAL A 160 9.71 8.43 -19.43
N PHE A 161 10.33 8.90 -18.34
CA PHE A 161 10.21 10.26 -17.81
C PHE A 161 11.60 10.91 -17.63
N PRO A 162 12.36 11.19 -18.73
CA PRO A 162 13.77 11.57 -18.63
C PRO A 162 13.98 12.91 -17.90
N GLU A 163 13.12 13.89 -18.10
CA GLU A 163 13.23 15.21 -17.46
C GLU A 163 12.98 15.13 -15.94
N ALA A 164 11.87 14.51 -15.54
CA ALA A 164 11.53 14.32 -14.13
C ALA A 164 12.59 13.47 -13.42
N HIS A 165 13.11 12.43 -14.08
CA HIS A 165 14.17 11.59 -13.52
C HIS A 165 15.50 12.34 -13.38
N ALA A 166 15.86 13.19 -14.34
CA ALA A 166 17.07 14.01 -14.23
C ALA A 166 16.98 14.96 -13.02
N ALA A 167 15.83 15.61 -12.81
CA ALA A 167 15.57 16.45 -11.64
C ALA A 167 15.64 15.64 -10.34
N PHE A 168 15.04 14.45 -10.32
CA PHE A 168 15.07 13.54 -9.18
C PHE A 168 16.51 13.12 -8.83
N VAL A 169 17.32 12.70 -9.81
CA VAL A 169 18.73 12.33 -9.60
C VAL A 169 19.57 13.52 -9.13
N ALA A 170 19.30 14.73 -9.64
CA ALA A 170 19.97 15.94 -9.20
C ALA A 170 19.67 16.32 -7.74
N GLY A 171 18.56 15.84 -7.18
CA GLY A 171 18.16 16.07 -5.78
C GLY A 171 19.04 15.37 -4.75
N VAL A 172 19.90 14.41 -5.16
CA VAL A 172 20.87 13.76 -4.26
C VAL A 172 22.30 14.26 -4.51
N PRO A 173 23.22 14.13 -3.52
CA PRO A 173 24.63 14.47 -3.70
C PRO A 173 25.25 13.74 -4.90
N GLU A 174 26.17 14.38 -5.60
CA GLU A 174 26.80 13.84 -6.81
C GLU A 174 27.39 12.43 -6.62
N ALA A 175 28.03 12.19 -5.48
CA ALA A 175 28.62 10.90 -5.15
C ALA A 175 27.59 9.76 -4.99
N ASP A 176 26.30 10.08 -4.78
CA ASP A 176 25.22 9.12 -4.59
C ASP A 176 24.39 8.87 -5.87
N ARG A 177 24.59 9.69 -6.91
CA ARG A 177 23.73 9.69 -8.12
C ARG A 177 23.74 8.38 -8.88
N ASP A 178 24.85 7.64 -8.87
CA ASP A 178 24.98 6.36 -9.54
C ASP A 178 24.63 5.16 -8.63
N GLY A 179 24.44 5.41 -7.33
CA GLY A 179 24.13 4.42 -6.31
C GLY A 179 22.65 4.12 -6.14
N ASP A 180 22.29 3.65 -4.96
CA ASP A 180 20.90 3.41 -4.54
C ASP A 180 20.22 4.75 -4.19
N LEU A 181 19.35 5.22 -5.09
CA LEU A 181 18.64 6.49 -4.92
C LEU A 181 17.66 6.45 -3.73
N ALA A 182 17.00 5.32 -3.47
CA ALA A 182 16.10 5.21 -2.32
C ALA A 182 16.88 5.36 -1.00
N ALA A 183 18.05 4.73 -0.91
CA ALA A 183 18.95 4.88 0.24
C ALA A 183 19.51 6.29 0.36
N ALA A 184 19.87 6.94 -0.77
CA ALA A 184 20.34 8.31 -0.77
C ALA A 184 19.29 9.28 -0.25
N TYR A 185 18.06 9.18 -0.76
CA TYR A 185 16.94 9.99 -0.29
C TYR A 185 16.58 9.71 1.18
N ASN A 186 16.62 8.44 1.60
CA ASN A 186 16.39 8.10 3.00
C ASN A 186 17.39 8.80 3.94
N ARG A 187 18.68 8.84 3.57
CA ARG A 187 19.69 9.60 4.35
C ARG A 187 19.38 11.10 4.41
N LEU A 188 18.93 11.71 3.31
CA LEU A 188 18.54 13.13 3.29
C LEU A 188 17.30 13.40 4.16
N LEU A 189 16.32 12.49 4.14
CA LEU A 189 15.10 12.59 4.96
C LEU A 189 15.35 12.33 6.44
N GLU A 190 16.45 11.68 6.80
CA GLU A 190 16.92 11.53 8.20
C GLU A 190 17.97 12.60 8.60
N SER A 191 18.18 13.64 7.79
CA SER A 191 19.09 14.75 8.12
C SER A 191 18.61 15.53 9.36
N PRO A 192 19.48 15.99 10.25
CA PRO A 192 19.13 16.94 11.31
C PRO A 192 18.66 18.30 10.78
N ASP A 193 19.08 18.69 9.57
CA ASP A 193 18.67 19.94 8.92
C ASP A 193 17.27 19.81 8.30
N ALA A 194 16.31 20.59 8.79
CA ALA A 194 14.93 20.59 8.31
C ALA A 194 14.82 21.01 6.83
N GLY A 195 15.65 21.95 6.38
CA GLY A 195 15.67 22.40 5.00
C GLY A 195 16.15 21.31 4.03
N VAL A 196 17.09 20.46 4.47
CA VAL A 196 17.52 19.27 3.70
C VAL A 196 16.35 18.28 3.59
N ARG A 197 15.67 17.98 4.68
CA ARG A 197 14.52 17.08 4.69
C ARG A 197 13.39 17.58 3.78
N GLU A 198 13.08 18.87 3.84
CA GLU A 198 12.02 19.46 3.04
C GLU A 198 12.31 19.37 1.52
N ARG A 199 13.52 19.73 1.09
CA ARG A 199 13.93 19.61 -0.31
C ARG A 199 13.91 18.17 -0.79
N ALA A 200 14.39 17.24 0.02
CA ALA A 200 14.37 15.81 -0.30
C ALA A 200 12.94 15.27 -0.42
N ALA A 201 12.03 15.66 0.49
CA ALA A 201 10.64 15.25 0.44
C ALA A 201 9.92 15.80 -0.80
N LEU A 202 10.19 17.05 -1.16
CA LEU A 202 9.63 17.66 -2.38
C LEU A 202 10.11 16.90 -3.62
N ALA A 203 11.43 16.72 -3.79
CA ALA A 203 11.99 16.02 -4.93
C ALA A 203 11.48 14.57 -5.05
N TRP A 204 11.28 13.89 -3.90
CA TRP A 204 10.69 12.55 -3.88
C TRP A 204 9.25 12.54 -4.38
N THR A 205 8.40 13.45 -3.86
CA THR A 205 6.98 13.48 -4.24
C THR A 205 6.74 14.03 -5.65
N ASP A 206 7.64 14.85 -6.18
CA ASP A 206 7.60 15.27 -7.58
C ASP A 206 7.88 14.08 -8.50
N TRP A 207 8.86 13.22 -8.14
CA TRP A 207 9.13 11.97 -8.85
C TRP A 207 7.96 10.99 -8.76
N GLU A 208 7.38 10.79 -7.57
CA GLU A 208 6.17 9.98 -7.37
C GLU A 208 5.02 10.47 -8.26
N THR A 209 4.80 11.78 -8.32
CA THR A 209 3.76 12.39 -9.17
C THR A 209 3.99 12.08 -10.65
N ALA A 210 5.25 12.11 -11.11
CA ALA A 210 5.59 11.83 -12.50
C ALA A 210 5.37 10.35 -12.87
N MET A 211 5.67 9.42 -11.96
CA MET A 211 5.66 7.98 -12.25
C MET A 211 4.40 7.23 -11.82
N ALA A 212 3.56 7.80 -10.92
CA ALA A 212 2.46 7.04 -10.34
C ALA A 212 1.29 6.80 -11.29
N SER A 213 1.12 7.62 -12.32
CA SER A 213 0.01 7.46 -13.28
C SER A 213 0.36 7.97 -14.67
N LEU A 214 -0.26 7.35 -15.69
CA LEU A 214 -0.26 7.83 -17.07
C LEU A 214 -1.70 8.22 -17.46
N PRO A 215 -1.98 9.52 -17.80
CA PRO A 215 -1.06 10.65 -17.68
C PRO A 215 -0.75 11.02 -16.22
N PRO A 216 0.37 11.73 -15.95
CA PRO A 216 0.70 12.19 -14.61
C PRO A 216 -0.43 13.03 -14.00
N ARG A 217 -0.76 12.76 -12.74
CA ARG A 217 -1.80 13.48 -12.01
C ARG A 217 -1.23 14.09 -10.74
N SER A 218 -1.60 15.35 -10.48
CA SER A 218 -1.29 15.98 -9.21
C SER A 218 -1.93 15.21 -8.05
N VAL A 219 -1.17 15.00 -7.00
CA VAL A 219 -1.64 14.42 -5.74
C VAL A 219 -1.79 15.55 -4.72
N PRO A 220 -3.03 16.06 -4.48
CA PRO A 220 -3.24 17.25 -3.64
C PRO A 220 -2.60 17.15 -2.24
N ARG A 221 -2.55 15.96 -1.66
CA ARG A 221 -1.95 15.70 -0.34
C ARG A 221 -0.44 16.01 -0.30
N TYR A 222 0.26 15.97 -1.44
CA TYR A 222 1.68 16.34 -1.50
C TYR A 222 1.92 17.85 -1.36
N GLN A 223 0.88 18.68 -1.38
CA GLN A 223 0.98 20.11 -1.08
C GLN A 223 1.11 20.37 0.43
N ASP A 224 0.64 19.45 1.29
CA ASP A 224 0.87 19.52 2.72
C ASP A 224 2.31 19.05 3.05
N PRO A 225 3.18 19.94 3.58
CA PRO A 225 4.57 19.59 3.87
C PRO A 225 4.70 18.53 4.98
N VAL A 226 3.75 18.46 5.91
CA VAL A 226 3.74 17.47 6.99
C VAL A 226 3.48 16.08 6.40
N PHE A 227 2.43 15.96 5.59
CA PHE A 227 2.12 14.71 4.89
C PHE A 227 3.27 14.30 3.96
N ARG A 228 3.75 15.23 3.13
CA ARG A 228 4.83 15.02 2.16
C ARG A 228 6.08 14.44 2.81
N TYR A 229 6.54 15.05 3.92
CA TYR A 229 7.71 14.57 4.64
C TYR A 229 7.49 13.18 5.24
N GLY A 230 6.39 12.96 5.97
CA GLY A 230 6.08 11.66 6.59
C GLY A 230 5.96 10.55 5.55
N PHE A 231 5.30 10.82 4.43
CA PHE A 231 5.15 9.90 3.32
C PHE A 231 6.50 9.54 2.68
N ALA A 232 7.28 10.54 2.24
CA ALA A 232 8.58 10.31 1.60
C ALA A 232 9.54 9.56 2.53
N ARG A 233 9.57 9.93 3.83
CA ARG A 233 10.37 9.26 4.86
C ARG A 233 9.99 7.80 4.99
N THR A 234 8.70 7.50 5.01
CA THR A 234 8.22 6.11 5.15
C THR A 234 8.53 5.29 3.90
N VAL A 235 8.24 5.80 2.71
CA VAL A 235 8.51 5.07 1.46
C VAL A 235 10.00 4.76 1.31
N THR A 236 10.88 5.76 1.51
CA THR A 236 12.33 5.56 1.39
C THR A 236 12.89 4.63 2.47
N HIS A 237 12.31 4.64 3.67
CA HIS A 237 12.66 3.73 4.75
C HIS A 237 12.44 2.26 4.33
N TYR A 238 11.33 1.96 3.67
CA TYR A 238 11.03 0.62 3.17
C TYR A 238 11.84 0.27 1.92
N TRP A 239 11.88 1.16 0.93
CA TRP A 239 12.52 0.87 -0.35
C TRP A 239 14.04 0.73 -0.27
N SER A 240 14.68 1.45 0.64
CA SER A 240 16.12 1.32 0.89
C SER A 240 16.52 0.04 1.66
N ARG A 241 15.54 -0.72 2.15
CA ARG A 241 15.76 -1.93 2.99
C ARG A 241 14.98 -3.14 2.48
N ASP A 242 14.77 -3.23 1.16
CA ASP A 242 14.05 -4.33 0.52
C ASP A 242 12.70 -4.63 1.22
N HIS A 243 11.99 -3.59 1.67
CA HIS A 243 10.74 -3.68 2.43
C HIS A 243 10.85 -4.53 3.72
N PHE A 244 12.04 -4.74 4.25
CA PHE A 244 12.30 -5.64 5.39
C PHE A 244 11.79 -7.07 5.16
N LEU A 245 11.88 -7.53 3.92
CA LEU A 245 11.58 -8.91 3.51
C LEU A 245 12.85 -9.77 3.59
N ASP A 246 12.68 -11.09 3.81
CA ASP A 246 13.80 -12.05 3.98
C ASP A 246 14.61 -12.31 2.70
N GLY A 247 14.46 -11.47 1.69
CA GLY A 247 15.17 -11.55 0.42
C GLY A 247 14.47 -10.78 -0.70
N PRO A 248 15.16 -10.57 -1.81
CA PRO A 248 14.74 -9.63 -2.86
C PRO A 248 13.47 -10.03 -3.64
N SER A 249 12.99 -11.25 -3.45
CA SER A 249 11.79 -11.78 -4.12
C SER A 249 10.91 -12.63 -3.21
N THR A 250 10.93 -12.36 -1.89
CA THR A 250 10.25 -13.16 -0.87
C THR A 250 8.78 -13.40 -1.16
N VAL A 251 8.03 -12.34 -1.52
CA VAL A 251 6.59 -12.44 -1.79
C VAL A 251 6.33 -13.39 -2.97
N LEU A 252 7.09 -13.27 -4.07
CA LEU A 252 6.94 -14.16 -5.23
C LEU A 252 7.34 -15.61 -4.92
N ARG A 253 8.43 -15.80 -4.19
CA ARG A 253 8.91 -17.13 -3.77
C ARG A 253 7.86 -17.88 -2.92
N ASP A 254 7.18 -17.16 -2.05
CA ASP A 254 6.26 -17.71 -1.06
C ASP A 254 4.79 -17.78 -1.56
N LEU A 255 4.48 -17.43 -2.84
CA LEU A 255 3.14 -17.54 -3.43
C LEU A 255 2.49 -18.94 -3.27
N PRO A 256 3.24 -20.06 -3.35
CA PRO A 256 2.64 -21.38 -3.11
C PRO A 256 1.99 -21.58 -1.73
N ARG A 257 2.34 -20.76 -0.75
CA ARG A 257 1.69 -20.76 0.58
C ARG A 257 0.25 -20.25 0.56
N LEU A 258 -0.15 -19.57 -0.52
CA LEU A 258 -1.52 -19.07 -0.72
C LEU A 258 -2.47 -20.14 -1.29
N LYS A 259 -1.99 -21.35 -1.52
CA LYS A 259 -2.82 -22.48 -2.01
C LYS A 259 -4.08 -22.64 -1.15
N GLY A 260 -5.24 -22.65 -1.79
CA GLY A 260 -6.54 -22.77 -1.14
C GLY A 260 -7.12 -21.48 -0.60
N ILE A 261 -6.39 -20.35 -0.74
CA ILE A 261 -6.93 -19.01 -0.45
C ILE A 261 -7.35 -18.39 -1.78
N PRO A 262 -8.64 -18.10 -2.02
CA PRO A 262 -9.08 -17.49 -3.26
C PRO A 262 -8.65 -16.01 -3.32
N GLY A 263 -8.29 -15.55 -4.53
CA GLY A 263 -7.87 -14.16 -4.77
C GLY A 263 -8.52 -13.53 -5.99
N VAL A 264 -8.67 -12.20 -5.96
CA VAL A 264 -8.97 -11.38 -7.13
C VAL A 264 -7.94 -10.27 -7.21
N LEU A 265 -7.23 -10.24 -8.33
CA LEU A 265 -6.16 -9.32 -8.63
C LEU A 265 -6.66 -8.34 -9.69
N VAL A 266 -6.92 -7.09 -9.33
CA VAL A 266 -7.41 -6.05 -10.25
C VAL A 266 -6.28 -5.14 -10.64
N GLN A 267 -5.95 -5.05 -11.94
CA GLN A 267 -4.78 -4.31 -12.41
C GLN A 267 -5.09 -3.49 -13.66
N GLY A 268 -4.69 -2.22 -13.65
CA GLY A 268 -4.80 -1.36 -14.82
C GLY A 268 -3.72 -1.68 -15.88
N THR A 269 -4.09 -1.67 -17.16
CA THR A 269 -3.12 -1.96 -18.26
C THR A 269 -2.04 -0.89 -18.41
N LEU A 270 -2.28 0.33 -17.93
CA LEU A 270 -1.32 1.44 -17.93
C LEU A 270 -0.58 1.62 -16.59
N ASP A 271 -0.76 0.70 -15.65
CA ASP A 271 0.03 0.70 -14.42
C ASP A 271 1.48 0.31 -14.72
N LEU A 272 2.43 1.13 -14.26
CA LEU A 272 3.84 0.95 -14.59
C LEU A 272 4.47 -0.29 -13.93
N ASN A 273 3.85 -0.86 -12.91
CA ASN A 273 4.26 -2.15 -12.35
C ASN A 273 4.08 -3.32 -13.36
N ASN A 274 3.29 -3.11 -14.44
CA ASN A 274 3.18 -4.08 -15.52
C ASN A 274 4.48 -4.25 -16.34
N LEU A 275 5.37 -3.24 -16.31
CA LEU A 275 6.60 -3.24 -17.12
C LEU A 275 7.53 -4.43 -16.82
N ILE A 276 7.46 -4.99 -15.62
CA ILE A 276 8.24 -6.17 -15.22
C ILE A 276 7.37 -7.41 -14.98
N GLY A 277 6.12 -7.37 -15.42
CA GLY A 277 5.20 -8.52 -15.43
C GLY A 277 4.74 -9.00 -14.05
N ILE A 278 4.78 -8.16 -13.02
CA ILE A 278 4.40 -8.53 -11.64
C ILE A 278 2.99 -9.14 -11.57
N PRO A 279 1.93 -8.53 -12.13
CA PRO A 279 0.59 -9.10 -12.04
C PRO A 279 0.47 -10.50 -12.63
N TRP A 280 1.11 -10.71 -13.76
CA TRP A 280 1.13 -12.01 -14.42
C TRP A 280 1.92 -13.06 -13.63
N ARG A 281 3.07 -12.66 -13.05
CA ARG A 281 3.90 -13.57 -12.21
C ARG A 281 3.11 -14.01 -10.98
N ILE A 282 2.39 -13.09 -10.30
CA ILE A 282 1.55 -13.42 -9.15
C ILE A 282 0.45 -14.41 -9.58
N ALA A 283 -0.30 -14.11 -10.64
CA ALA A 283 -1.42 -14.94 -11.10
C ALA A 283 -0.97 -16.34 -11.57
N ARG A 284 0.18 -16.43 -12.24
CA ARG A 284 0.75 -17.70 -12.69
C ARG A 284 1.08 -18.62 -11.50
N ASP A 285 1.69 -18.06 -10.45
CA ASP A 285 2.25 -18.84 -9.35
C ASP A 285 1.26 -18.97 -8.16
N TRP A 286 0.07 -18.34 -8.29
CA TRP A 286 -1.05 -18.47 -7.34
C TRP A 286 -2.35 -18.85 -8.08
N PRO A 287 -2.55 -20.16 -8.36
CA PRO A 287 -3.65 -20.63 -9.24
C PRO A 287 -5.05 -20.42 -8.68
N ASP A 288 -5.22 -20.16 -7.38
CA ASP A 288 -6.51 -19.82 -6.77
C ASP A 288 -6.87 -18.34 -6.94
N ALA A 289 -6.02 -17.53 -7.60
CA ALA A 289 -6.28 -16.13 -7.89
C ALA A 289 -6.72 -15.92 -9.35
N GLU A 290 -7.68 -15.03 -9.53
CA GLU A 290 -8.10 -14.50 -10.81
C GLU A 290 -7.45 -13.14 -11.08
N LEU A 291 -6.81 -12.97 -12.23
CA LEU A 291 -6.25 -11.69 -12.68
C LEU A 291 -7.25 -11.00 -13.63
N VAL A 292 -7.72 -9.82 -13.22
CA VAL A 292 -8.61 -8.95 -13.98
C VAL A 292 -7.83 -7.74 -14.44
N MET A 293 -7.56 -7.66 -15.75
CA MET A 293 -6.92 -6.51 -16.37
C MET A 293 -7.96 -5.48 -16.79
N VAL A 294 -7.77 -4.22 -16.40
CA VAL A 294 -8.67 -3.11 -16.74
C VAL A 294 -8.00 -2.21 -17.77
N ASP A 295 -8.58 -2.13 -18.96
CA ASP A 295 -8.03 -1.36 -20.06
C ASP A 295 -7.99 0.15 -19.76
N ALA A 296 -6.92 0.79 -20.23
CA ALA A 296 -6.67 2.22 -20.12
C ALA A 296 -6.66 2.79 -18.68
N ALA A 297 -6.63 1.93 -17.66
CA ALA A 297 -6.48 2.33 -16.27
C ALA A 297 -5.02 2.27 -15.80
N GLY A 298 -4.60 3.24 -14.99
CA GLY A 298 -3.28 3.30 -14.33
C GLY A 298 -3.34 2.81 -12.90
N HIS A 299 -2.44 3.34 -12.06
CA HIS A 299 -2.29 3.01 -10.63
C HIS A 299 -3.32 3.71 -9.72
N ASP A 300 -4.51 3.96 -10.21
CA ASP A 300 -5.58 4.69 -9.50
C ASP A 300 -6.77 3.77 -9.22
N ALA A 301 -6.93 3.36 -7.96
CA ALA A 301 -8.07 2.55 -7.54
C ALA A 301 -9.43 3.28 -7.66
N GLY A 302 -9.43 4.60 -7.84
CA GLY A 302 -10.61 5.42 -8.11
C GLY A 302 -10.98 5.49 -9.59
N ALA A 303 -10.13 5.00 -10.50
CA ALA A 303 -10.49 4.88 -11.91
C ALA A 303 -11.73 3.98 -12.05
N GLU A 304 -12.70 4.41 -12.88
CA GLU A 304 -14.03 3.81 -12.95
C GLU A 304 -13.98 2.28 -13.14
N GLY A 305 -13.24 1.79 -14.12
CA GLY A 305 -13.13 0.35 -14.35
C GLY A 305 -12.46 -0.42 -13.21
N ILE A 306 -11.45 0.16 -12.53
CA ILE A 306 -10.83 -0.44 -11.35
C ILE A 306 -11.83 -0.52 -10.19
N ALA A 307 -12.50 0.59 -9.88
CA ALA A 307 -13.49 0.65 -8.81
C ALA A 307 -14.64 -0.36 -9.01
N GLN A 308 -15.13 -0.49 -10.24
CA GLN A 308 -16.17 -1.48 -10.59
C GLN A 308 -15.71 -2.92 -10.34
N GLN A 309 -14.49 -3.28 -10.74
CA GLN A 309 -13.94 -4.61 -10.53
C GLN A 309 -13.65 -4.91 -9.05
N LEU A 310 -13.22 -3.91 -8.28
CA LEU A 310 -13.05 -4.05 -6.83
C LEU A 310 -14.37 -4.33 -6.13
N VAL A 311 -15.43 -3.58 -6.46
CA VAL A 311 -16.78 -3.82 -5.93
C VAL A 311 -17.31 -5.19 -6.36
N ALA A 312 -17.16 -5.56 -7.63
CA ALA A 312 -17.59 -6.88 -8.11
C ALA A 312 -16.86 -8.03 -7.38
N ALA A 313 -15.57 -7.86 -7.09
CA ALA A 313 -14.77 -8.83 -6.33
C ALA A 313 -15.27 -8.95 -4.88
N THR A 314 -15.42 -7.83 -4.17
CA THR A 314 -15.92 -7.85 -2.79
C THR A 314 -17.36 -8.38 -2.71
N ASP A 315 -18.25 -8.04 -3.65
CA ASP A 315 -19.60 -8.59 -3.75
C ASP A 315 -19.60 -10.11 -3.91
N ARG A 316 -18.66 -10.66 -4.68
CA ARG A 316 -18.51 -12.11 -4.86
C ARG A 316 -18.13 -12.79 -3.55
N PHE A 317 -17.19 -12.24 -2.79
CA PHE A 317 -16.80 -12.74 -1.46
C PHE A 317 -17.88 -12.50 -0.39
N GLY A 318 -18.78 -11.52 -0.59
CA GLY A 318 -19.88 -11.20 0.30
C GLY A 318 -21.09 -12.13 0.18
N ARG A 319 -21.13 -13.02 -0.82
CA ARG A 319 -22.24 -13.99 -1.00
C ARG A 319 -22.19 -15.08 0.07
N PRO A 320 -23.37 -15.60 0.50
CA PRO A 320 -23.43 -16.70 1.46
C PRO A 320 -22.73 -17.96 0.97
#